data_bd9532f0d5e5037b6a95302df0f82a8f
#
_entry.id   bd9532f0d5e5037b6a95302df0f82a8f
#
_cell.length_a   1.000
_cell.length_b   1.000
_cell.length_c   1.000
_cell.angle_alpha   90.00
_cell.angle_beta   90.00
_cell.angle_gamma   90.00
#
_symmetry.space_group_name_H-M   'P 1'
#
loop_
_entity.id
_entity.type
_entity.pdbx_description
1 polymer ?
#
loop_
_entity_poly.entity_id
_entity_poly.type
_entity_poly.pdbx_seq_one_letter_code
_entity_poly.pdbx_strand_id
1 'polypeptide(L)'
;MGLFGSRTKKEPTQENDKTASYDDAHRTGSSIGKLITNIWNSQKNPGKAYLLNRRVHHGEIGILLGLSNLIKKSRPATAGVFSGLGESLAQDDIADKEEWFSFKKKEEKTNLETSTSEQERKDKVKENNHLGRNSGTAE
;
A
#
# COMPACT_ATOMS: atom_id res chain seq x y z
N MET A 1 40.47 -48.22 -40.44
CA MET A 1 39.08 -47.72 -40.44
C MET A 1 38.85 -47.03 -39.13
N GLY A 2 38.95 -45.68 -39.08
CA GLY A 2 38.74 -44.87 -37.90
C GLY A 2 37.35 -44.24 -37.89
N LEU A 3 36.54 -44.62 -36.91
CA LEU A 3 35.21 -44.03 -36.67
C LEU A 3 35.42 -42.74 -35.89
N PHE A 4 35.33 -41.58 -36.55
CA PHE A 4 35.22 -40.27 -35.91
C PHE A 4 33.82 -40.11 -35.37
N GLY A 5 33.68 -40.31 -34.04
CA GLY A 5 32.47 -39.98 -33.32
C GLY A 5 32.34 -38.46 -33.23
N SER A 6 31.39 -37.90 -34.00
CA SER A 6 31.00 -36.49 -33.96
C SER A 6 30.34 -36.22 -32.62
N ARG A 7 31.06 -35.55 -31.69
CA ARG A 7 30.52 -35.05 -30.42
C ARG A 7 29.71 -33.81 -30.70
N THR A 8 28.39 -33.97 -30.86
CA THR A 8 27.48 -32.84 -30.91
C THR A 8 27.55 -32.07 -29.60
N LYS A 9 28.16 -30.89 -29.64
CA LYS A 9 28.17 -29.92 -28.57
C LYS A 9 26.73 -29.50 -28.34
N LYS A 10 26.08 -29.95 -27.25
CA LYS A 10 24.77 -29.44 -26.84
C LYS A 10 24.92 -27.95 -26.57
N GLU A 11 24.35 -27.11 -27.41
CA GLU A 11 24.20 -25.69 -27.13
C GLU A 11 23.47 -25.49 -25.80
N PRO A 12 23.92 -24.59 -24.91
CA PRO A 12 23.21 -24.27 -23.69
C PRO A 12 21.83 -23.72 -24.05
N THR A 13 20.82 -24.36 -23.59
CA THR A 13 19.42 -24.07 -23.89
C THR A 13 19.11 -22.62 -23.46
N GLN A 14 18.57 -21.80 -24.36
CA GLN A 14 18.12 -20.40 -24.13
C GLN A 14 17.17 -20.25 -22.91
N GLU A 15 16.63 -21.33 -22.41
CA GLU A 15 15.75 -21.37 -21.25
C GLU A 15 16.47 -21.03 -19.93
N ASN A 16 17.73 -21.46 -19.78
CA ASN A 16 18.55 -21.16 -18.60
C ASN A 16 18.90 -19.67 -18.49
N ASP A 17 19.15 -19.01 -19.61
CA ASP A 17 19.46 -17.57 -19.65
C ASP A 17 18.24 -16.73 -19.25
N LYS A 18 17.04 -17.11 -19.71
CA LYS A 18 15.79 -16.42 -19.35
C LYS A 18 15.43 -16.58 -17.88
N THR A 19 15.71 -17.74 -17.28
CA THR A 19 15.45 -18.02 -15.87
C THR A 19 16.38 -17.22 -14.98
N ALA A 20 17.68 -17.20 -15.28
CA ALA A 20 18.66 -16.39 -14.57
C ALA A 20 18.29 -14.90 -14.60
N SER A 21 17.87 -14.38 -15.76
CA SER A 21 17.43 -12.99 -15.91
C SER A 21 16.18 -12.66 -15.06
N TYR A 22 15.24 -13.61 -14.91
CA TYR A 22 14.07 -13.42 -14.05
C TYR A 22 14.46 -13.38 -12.58
N ASP A 23 15.28 -14.30 -12.13
CA ASP A 23 15.66 -14.43 -10.70
C ASP A 23 16.46 -13.21 -10.22
N ASP A 24 17.39 -12.72 -11.02
CA ASP A 24 18.15 -11.52 -10.71
C ASP A 24 17.25 -10.28 -10.66
N ALA A 25 16.33 -10.17 -11.60
CA ALA A 25 15.36 -9.10 -11.65
C ALA A 25 14.38 -9.17 -10.46
N HIS A 26 13.97 -10.38 -10.05
CA HIS A 26 13.12 -10.61 -8.88
C HIS A 26 13.81 -10.16 -7.59
N ARG A 27 15.08 -10.53 -7.39
CA ARG A 27 15.87 -10.07 -6.24
C ARG A 27 15.98 -8.55 -6.19
N THR A 28 16.19 -7.92 -7.35
CA THR A 28 16.23 -6.46 -7.46
C THR A 28 14.89 -5.85 -7.07
N GLY A 29 13.79 -6.36 -7.61
CA GLY A 29 12.43 -5.92 -7.27
C GLY A 29 12.12 -6.06 -5.77
N SER A 30 12.49 -7.20 -5.18
CA SER A 30 12.33 -7.45 -3.75
C SER A 30 13.14 -6.48 -2.89
N SER A 31 14.37 -6.16 -3.29
CA SER A 31 15.21 -5.18 -2.59
C SER A 31 14.61 -3.78 -2.64
N ILE A 32 14.09 -3.37 -3.79
CA ILE A 32 13.37 -2.09 -3.94
C ILE A 32 12.12 -2.06 -3.07
N GLY A 33 11.33 -3.13 -3.07
CA GLY A 33 10.13 -3.23 -2.23
C GLY A 33 10.44 -3.07 -0.75
N LYS A 34 11.43 -3.79 -0.24
CA LYS A 34 11.91 -3.66 1.14
C LYS A 34 12.39 -2.25 1.49
N LEU A 35 13.08 -1.58 0.56
CA LEU A 35 13.51 -0.21 0.77
C LEU A 35 12.30 0.73 0.88
N ILE A 36 11.31 0.60 0.01
CA ILE A 36 10.08 1.39 0.03
C ILE A 36 9.32 1.19 1.34
N THR A 37 9.11 -0.06 1.77
CA THR A 37 8.39 -0.37 3.01
C THR A 37 9.15 0.13 4.23
N ASN A 38 10.48 -0.01 4.27
CA ASN A 38 11.31 0.53 5.34
C ASN A 38 11.21 2.05 5.45
N ILE A 39 11.29 2.78 4.34
CA ILE A 39 11.13 4.24 4.32
C ILE A 39 9.72 4.62 4.80
N TRP A 40 8.70 3.90 4.35
CA TRP A 40 7.32 4.16 4.76
C TRP A 40 7.11 3.92 6.26
N ASN A 41 7.55 2.78 6.75
CA ASN A 41 7.39 2.38 8.15
C ASN A 41 8.26 3.20 9.12
N SER A 42 9.34 3.84 8.63
CA SER A 42 10.17 4.75 9.44
C SER A 42 9.50 6.10 9.71
N GLN A 43 8.42 6.42 9.00
CA GLN A 43 7.69 7.68 9.22
C GLN A 43 6.91 7.63 10.54
N LYS A 44 6.97 8.71 11.30
CA LYS A 44 6.32 8.85 12.61
C LYS A 44 4.79 8.66 12.54
N ASN A 45 4.19 9.04 11.42
CA ASN A 45 2.76 8.82 11.09
C ASN A 45 2.66 8.47 9.61
N PRO A 46 2.81 7.18 9.24
CA PRO A 46 2.68 6.78 7.85
C PRO A 46 1.25 7.09 7.36
N GLY A 47 1.16 7.92 6.34
CA GLY A 47 -0.12 8.34 5.77
C GLY A 47 -0.90 7.13 5.23
N LYS A 48 -2.21 7.15 5.39
CA LYS A 48 -3.10 6.15 4.76
C LYS A 48 -3.43 6.62 3.35
N ALA A 49 -3.16 5.78 2.35
CA ALA A 49 -3.53 6.07 0.98
C ALA A 49 -5.03 5.75 0.76
N TYR A 50 -5.75 6.68 0.14
CA TYR A 50 -7.15 6.50 -0.21
C TYR A 50 -7.35 6.67 -1.72
N LEU A 51 -8.06 5.74 -2.31
CA LEU A 51 -8.50 5.80 -3.71
C LEU A 51 -10.01 5.59 -3.74
N LEU A 52 -10.75 6.50 -4.37
CA LEU A 52 -12.22 6.44 -4.45
C LEU A 52 -12.90 6.25 -3.08
N ASN A 53 -12.46 7.00 -2.06
CA ASN A 53 -12.91 6.89 -0.66
C ASN A 53 -12.67 5.53 0.01
N ARG A 54 -11.80 4.70 -0.55
CA ARG A 54 -11.39 3.41 -0.01
C ARG A 54 -9.92 3.49 0.41
N ARG A 55 -9.59 2.93 1.58
CA ARG A 55 -8.19 2.73 1.98
C ARG A 55 -7.58 1.67 1.06
N VAL A 56 -6.45 1.99 0.47
CA VAL A 56 -5.65 1.06 -0.34
C VAL A 56 -4.51 0.53 0.50
N HIS A 57 -4.38 -0.78 0.54
CA HIS A 57 -3.31 -1.47 1.26
C HIS A 57 -2.14 -1.78 0.32
N HIS A 58 -0.91 -1.74 0.85
CA HIS A 58 0.29 -2.11 0.09
C HIS A 58 0.21 -3.53 -0.43
N GLY A 59 -0.38 -4.43 0.37
CA GLY A 59 -0.58 -5.81 0.00
C GLY A 59 -1.44 -5.99 -1.24
N GLU A 60 -2.48 -5.18 -1.43
CA GLU A 60 -3.31 -5.20 -2.64
C GLU A 60 -2.49 -4.85 -3.89
N ILE A 61 -1.65 -3.80 -3.77
CA ILE A 61 -0.73 -3.41 -4.84
C ILE A 61 0.27 -4.54 -5.09
N GLY A 62 0.75 -5.17 -4.02
CA GLY A 62 1.64 -6.31 -4.10
C GLY A 62 1.06 -7.47 -4.91
N ILE A 63 -0.20 -7.84 -4.66
CA ILE A 63 -0.89 -8.88 -5.42
C ILE A 63 -1.02 -8.51 -6.89
N LEU A 64 -1.43 -7.28 -7.21
CA LEU A 64 -1.54 -6.81 -8.59
C LEU A 64 -0.21 -6.88 -9.33
N LEU A 65 0.89 -6.47 -8.68
CA LEU A 65 2.24 -6.58 -9.25
C LEU A 65 2.66 -8.04 -9.43
N GLY A 66 2.25 -8.94 -8.53
CA GLY A 66 2.49 -10.37 -8.64
C GLY A 66 1.88 -11.00 -9.90
N LEU A 67 0.79 -10.43 -10.43
CA LEU A 67 0.20 -10.87 -11.71
C LEU A 67 1.16 -10.71 -12.90
N SER A 68 2.24 -9.93 -12.75
CA SER A 68 3.30 -9.82 -13.76
C SER A 68 3.93 -11.17 -14.12
N ASN A 69 3.80 -12.18 -13.25
CA ASN A 69 4.24 -13.53 -13.56
C ASN A 69 3.55 -14.13 -14.81
N LEU A 70 2.36 -13.64 -15.17
CA LEU A 70 1.68 -14.06 -16.39
C LEU A 70 2.48 -13.73 -17.66
N ILE A 71 3.32 -12.70 -17.61
CA ILE A 71 4.19 -12.29 -18.73
C ILE A 71 5.63 -12.77 -18.60
N LYS A 72 5.94 -13.61 -17.61
CA LYS A 72 7.30 -14.13 -17.33
C LYS A 72 7.94 -14.74 -18.58
N LYS A 73 7.17 -15.47 -19.38
CA LYS A 73 7.68 -16.16 -20.56
C LYS A 73 8.14 -15.20 -21.66
N SER A 74 7.48 -14.06 -21.86
CA SER A 74 7.76 -13.08 -22.90
C SER A 74 8.70 -11.97 -22.42
N ARG A 75 8.60 -11.60 -21.13
CA ARG A 75 9.37 -10.49 -20.52
C ARG A 75 9.87 -10.88 -19.13
N PRO A 76 10.86 -11.79 -19.04
CA PRO A 76 11.28 -12.35 -17.75
C PRO A 76 11.82 -11.30 -16.79
N ALA A 77 12.66 -10.38 -17.24
CA ALA A 77 13.20 -9.32 -16.38
C ALA A 77 12.11 -8.39 -15.82
N THR A 78 11.19 -7.93 -16.66
CA THR A 78 10.05 -7.09 -16.22
C THR A 78 9.17 -7.82 -15.22
N ALA A 79 8.83 -9.08 -15.52
CA ALA A 79 8.04 -9.91 -14.64
C ALA A 79 8.76 -10.15 -13.30
N GLY A 80 10.06 -10.38 -13.33
CA GLY A 80 10.88 -10.54 -12.13
C GLY A 80 10.84 -9.31 -11.23
N VAL A 81 11.13 -8.13 -11.76
CA VAL A 81 11.12 -6.89 -10.96
C VAL A 81 9.76 -6.67 -10.29
N PHE A 82 8.68 -6.73 -11.06
CA PHE A 82 7.34 -6.49 -10.50
C PHE A 82 6.90 -7.58 -9.52
N SER A 83 7.23 -8.84 -9.79
CA SER A 83 6.93 -9.94 -8.88
C SER A 83 7.69 -9.79 -7.56
N GLY A 84 8.98 -9.48 -7.58
CA GLY A 84 9.76 -9.28 -6.36
C GLY A 84 9.32 -8.06 -5.55
N LEU A 85 9.00 -6.96 -6.23
CA LEU A 85 8.43 -5.77 -5.61
C LEU A 85 7.07 -6.10 -4.96
N GLY A 86 6.21 -6.77 -5.71
CA GLY A 86 4.88 -7.15 -5.24
C GLY A 86 4.91 -8.08 -4.03
N GLU A 87 5.81 -9.07 -4.03
CA GLU A 87 6.02 -9.96 -2.90
C GLU A 87 6.41 -9.20 -1.64
N SER A 88 7.35 -8.26 -1.73
CA SER A 88 7.79 -7.48 -0.59
C SER A 88 6.69 -6.60 -0.01
N LEU A 89 5.88 -5.97 -0.87
CA LEU A 89 4.74 -5.15 -0.45
C LEU A 89 3.65 -5.99 0.21
N ALA A 90 3.37 -7.17 -0.33
CA ALA A 90 2.39 -8.08 0.23
C ALA A 90 2.83 -8.65 1.58
N GLN A 91 4.12 -8.98 1.73
CA GLN A 91 4.68 -9.47 2.99
C GLN A 91 4.63 -8.42 4.10
N ASP A 92 4.90 -7.15 3.77
CA ASP A 92 4.88 -6.05 4.75
C ASP A 92 3.49 -5.84 5.33
N ASP A 93 2.45 -6.00 4.52
CA ASP A 93 1.05 -5.71 4.88
C ASP A 93 0.25 -7.00 5.21
N ILE A 94 0.91 -8.14 5.36
CA ILE A 94 0.24 -9.44 5.55
C ILE A 94 -0.60 -9.50 6.83
N ALA A 95 -0.23 -8.71 7.83
CA ALA A 95 -0.98 -8.62 9.08
C ALA A 95 -2.39 -8.03 8.88
N ASP A 96 -2.53 -7.13 7.90
CA ASP A 96 -3.77 -6.43 7.58
C ASP A 96 -4.56 -7.10 6.44
N LYS A 97 -4.19 -8.33 6.05
CA LYS A 97 -4.77 -9.04 4.89
C LYS A 97 -6.30 -9.16 4.91
N GLU A 98 -6.90 -9.17 6.08
CA GLU A 98 -8.36 -9.26 6.24
C GLU A 98 -9.07 -7.94 5.86
N GLU A 99 -8.32 -6.83 5.85
CA GLU A 99 -8.82 -5.54 5.41
C GLU A 99 -8.64 -5.33 3.90
N TRP A 100 -7.83 -6.19 3.23
CA TRP A 100 -7.60 -6.09 1.81
C TRP A 100 -8.90 -6.28 1.03
N PHE A 101 -9.04 -5.53 -0.04
CA PHE A 101 -10.25 -5.54 -0.88
C PHE A 101 -11.54 -5.23 -0.13
N SER A 102 -11.46 -4.71 1.11
CA SER A 102 -12.62 -4.26 1.86
C SER A 102 -13.19 -2.97 1.25
N PHE A 103 -14.42 -3.02 0.77
CA PHE A 103 -15.16 -1.87 0.24
C PHE A 103 -15.91 -1.10 1.33
N LYS A 104 -15.48 -1.17 2.59
CA LYS A 104 -16.03 -0.33 3.65
C LYS A 104 -15.74 1.12 3.28
N LYS A 105 -16.78 1.88 2.91
CA LYS A 105 -16.70 3.34 2.76
C LYS A 105 -16.12 3.89 4.06
N LYS A 106 -15.20 4.86 3.94
CA LYS A 106 -14.87 5.74 5.05
C LYS A 106 -16.20 6.23 5.61
N GLU A 107 -16.57 5.77 6.79
CA GLU A 107 -17.65 6.43 7.51
C GLU A 107 -17.22 7.88 7.63
N GLU A 108 -17.92 8.73 6.92
CA GLU A 108 -17.83 10.15 7.09
C GLU A 108 -18.17 10.34 8.58
N LYS A 109 -17.15 10.60 9.39
CA LYS A 109 -17.36 11.10 10.75
C LYS A 109 -18.13 12.38 10.56
N THR A 110 -19.42 12.18 10.43
CA THR A 110 -20.42 13.22 10.29
C THR A 110 -20.15 14.22 11.39
N ASN A 111 -20.18 15.47 11.04
CA ASN A 111 -20.05 16.70 11.81
C ASN A 111 -20.86 16.75 13.13
N LEU A 112 -21.03 15.64 13.83
CA LEU A 112 -21.71 15.59 15.13
C LEU A 112 -20.87 16.26 16.22
N GLU A 113 -19.52 16.15 16.13
CA GLU A 113 -18.65 16.80 17.12
C GLU A 113 -18.60 18.34 16.93
N THR A 114 -18.76 18.81 15.69
CA THR A 114 -18.79 20.26 15.42
C THR A 114 -20.12 20.88 15.85
N SER A 115 -21.23 20.17 15.69
CA SER A 115 -22.56 20.67 16.09
C SER A 115 -22.71 20.70 17.63
N THR A 116 -22.13 19.75 18.34
CA THR A 116 -22.17 19.73 19.81
C THR A 116 -21.35 20.87 20.41
N SER A 117 -20.17 21.17 19.86
CA SER A 117 -19.32 22.27 20.35
C SER A 117 -19.89 23.65 20.02
N GLU A 118 -20.60 23.82 18.91
CA GLU A 118 -21.31 25.07 18.60
C GLU A 118 -22.56 25.28 19.46
N GLN A 119 -23.27 24.20 19.79
CA GLN A 119 -24.44 24.27 20.66
C GLN A 119 -24.02 24.67 22.09
N GLU A 120 -23.01 24.04 22.66
CA GLU A 120 -22.46 24.42 23.97
C GLU A 120 -21.96 25.86 24.05
N ARG A 121 -21.34 26.36 22.95
CA ARG A 121 -20.94 27.78 22.89
C ARG A 121 -22.14 28.73 22.88
N LYS A 122 -23.20 28.40 22.16
CA LYS A 122 -24.44 29.22 22.10
C LYS A 122 -25.17 29.26 23.45
N ASP A 123 -25.19 28.14 24.15
CA ASP A 123 -25.86 28.05 25.45
C ASP A 123 -25.06 28.82 26.53
N LYS A 124 -23.76 28.80 26.57
CA LYS A 124 -22.92 29.60 27.46
C LYS A 124 -23.02 31.09 27.20
N VAL A 125 -23.19 31.51 25.96
CA VAL A 125 -23.38 32.92 25.61
C VAL A 125 -24.76 33.43 26.07
N LYS A 126 -25.80 32.60 26.02
CA LYS A 126 -27.16 32.95 26.53
C LYS A 126 -27.18 33.08 28.04
N GLU A 127 -26.50 32.21 28.76
CA GLU A 127 -26.42 32.20 30.21
C GLU A 127 -25.71 33.46 30.75
N ASN A 128 -24.59 33.86 30.14
CA ASN A 128 -23.86 35.07 30.50
C ASN A 128 -24.64 36.36 30.22
N ASN A 129 -25.48 36.40 29.19
CA ASN A 129 -26.35 37.57 28.91
C ASN A 129 -27.52 37.67 29.87
N HIS A 130 -27.95 36.59 30.50
CA HIS A 130 -29.04 36.61 31.49
C HIS A 130 -28.56 37.12 32.86
N LEU A 131 -27.33 36.79 33.25
CA LEU A 131 -26.71 37.26 34.50
C LEU A 131 -26.33 38.73 34.50
N GLY A 132 -26.01 39.29 33.34
CA GLY A 132 -25.61 40.69 33.19
C GLY A 132 -26.78 41.70 33.27
N ARG A 133 -28.04 41.27 33.21
CA ARG A 133 -29.22 42.14 33.18
C ARG A 133 -29.84 42.45 34.55
N ASN A 134 -29.45 41.74 35.59
CA ASN A 134 -30.02 41.88 36.94
C ASN A 134 -29.16 42.70 37.92
N SER A 135 -28.08 43.33 37.47
CA SER A 135 -27.25 44.16 38.37
C SER A 135 -27.38 45.67 38.17
N GLY A 136 -28.44 46.12 37.61
CA GLY A 136 -28.65 47.55 37.35
C GLY A 136 -29.99 48.09 37.83
N THR A 137 -30.27 48.07 39.18
CA THR A 137 -31.20 49.02 39.83
C THR A 137 -31.15 48.81 41.33
N ALA A 138 -30.32 49.58 42.00
CA ALA A 138 -30.60 50.04 43.39
C ALA A 138 -29.74 51.29 43.60
N GLU A 139 -30.40 52.37 43.85
CA GLU A 139 -29.92 53.69 44.21
C GLU A 139 -28.89 53.67 45.34
#